data_c4a5c5c46be2f7ee3c2cbdc831fcd517
#
_entry.id   c4a5c5c46be2f7ee3c2cbdc831fcd517
#
_cell.length_a   1.000
_cell.length_b   1.000
_cell.length_c   1.000
_cell.angle_alpha   90.00
_cell.angle_beta   90.00
_cell.angle_gamma   90.00
#
_symmetry.space_group_name_H-M   'P 1'
#
loop_
_entity.id
_entity.type
_entity.pdbx_description
1 polymer ?
#
loop_
_entity_poly.entity_id
_entity_poly.type
_entity_poly.pdbx_seq_one_letter_code
_entity_poly.pdbx_strand_id
1 'polypeptide(L)'
;MKRLFSISLVVVLCFSLFAGCTNKTPTSQPTSDSSSDSSSDSATSEEKEVKEEKEIKDEKKEVKVSLVTDVSGINDQSFNQSSWEGMKCSEKDYDIKISYKESTQNADYIPNLNAMYDEKNDLIWGVGYMMSDAILEAANTNPDQKFAIVDAGNWENTPSNLLGVTFKTEDAGFLVGYIAGKMTKTNKVGFLGGMSIPPLWQFECGYRAGVAYANPEVEVVIQYAESFTDVAKGKSVADGMFVQDVDIIFACAGGLGDGVIEAAKESDKWVIGVDRDQNYMAPDNVLTSAMKRVDNAIYVVNKDLVDGKFEGGKTVVYGIKENAVGIAPTSSKNVPKDILDAEAEIETKLVNGEISAPGNYKELDTFLSSIKK
;
A
#
# COMPACT_ATOMS: atom_id res chain seq x y z
N MET A 1 -10.15 0.93 -61.32
CA MET A 1 -11.62 1.13 -61.27
C MET A 1 -11.94 1.70 -59.91
N LYS A 2 -12.35 2.97 -59.85
CA LYS A 2 -12.73 3.74 -58.67
C LYS A 2 -14.11 3.31 -58.21
N ARG A 3 -14.33 3.14 -56.90
CA ARG A 3 -15.63 3.40 -56.25
C ARG A 3 -15.42 4.02 -54.87
N LEU A 4 -15.69 5.32 -54.81
CA LEU A 4 -16.02 6.08 -53.62
C LEU A 4 -17.38 5.63 -53.11
N PHE A 5 -17.52 5.49 -51.79
CA PHE A 5 -18.82 5.60 -51.12
C PHE A 5 -18.71 6.62 -49.98
N SER A 6 -19.65 7.54 -50.06
CA SER A 6 -19.77 8.76 -49.26
C SER A 6 -20.47 8.45 -47.94
N ILE A 7 -20.05 9.15 -46.92
CA ILE A 7 -20.52 9.09 -45.56
C ILE A 7 -21.64 10.10 -45.38
N SER A 8 -22.72 9.70 -44.74
CA SER A 8 -23.74 10.62 -44.22
C SER A 8 -23.65 10.67 -42.69
N LEU A 9 -23.35 11.87 -42.21
CA LEU A 9 -23.33 12.28 -40.81
C LEU A 9 -24.76 12.68 -40.43
N VAL A 10 -25.36 12.02 -39.44
CA VAL A 10 -26.62 12.46 -38.83
C VAL A 10 -26.31 12.98 -37.42
N VAL A 11 -26.41 14.27 -37.25
CA VAL A 11 -26.41 14.97 -35.96
C VAL A 11 -27.85 15.10 -35.50
N VAL A 12 -28.20 14.51 -34.38
CA VAL A 12 -29.47 14.74 -33.69
C VAL A 12 -29.22 15.63 -32.47
N LEU A 13 -29.64 16.88 -32.57
CA LEU A 13 -29.73 17.82 -31.45
C LEU A 13 -31.10 17.61 -30.77
N CYS A 14 -31.10 17.24 -29.50
CA CYS A 14 -32.28 17.35 -28.65
C CYS A 14 -32.10 18.51 -27.67
N PHE A 15 -32.83 19.60 -27.96
CA PHE A 15 -33.13 20.70 -27.01
C PHE A 15 -34.26 20.26 -26.10
N SER A 16 -34.07 20.31 -24.79
CA SER A 16 -35.16 20.26 -23.82
C SER A 16 -35.18 21.56 -23.01
N LEU A 17 -36.29 22.25 -23.11
CA LEU A 17 -36.60 23.51 -22.47
C LEU A 17 -36.89 23.33 -20.97
N PHE A 18 -36.27 24.17 -20.16
CA PHE A 18 -36.61 24.35 -18.75
C PHE A 18 -37.64 25.48 -18.64
N ALA A 19 -38.79 25.16 -18.04
CA ALA A 19 -39.76 26.15 -17.59
C ALA A 19 -39.53 26.39 -16.09
N GLY A 20 -39.28 27.64 -15.75
CA GLY A 20 -39.12 28.11 -14.39
C GLY A 20 -40.44 28.31 -13.66
N CYS A 21 -40.39 28.16 -12.34
CA CYS A 21 -41.41 28.74 -11.45
C CYS A 21 -40.72 29.52 -10.34
N THR A 22 -40.92 30.81 -10.39
CA THR A 22 -40.62 31.77 -9.33
C THR A 22 -41.77 31.78 -8.31
N ASN A 23 -41.44 31.84 -6.99
CA ASN A 23 -42.38 32.45 -6.05
C ASN A 23 -41.66 33.16 -4.90
N LYS A 24 -42.00 34.32 -4.83
CA LYS A 24 -41.93 35.56 -4.06
C LYS A 24 -41.86 35.40 -2.53
N THR A 25 -40.97 36.22 -1.97
CA THR A 25 -40.97 36.75 -0.60
C THR A 25 -42.15 37.74 -0.41
N PRO A 26 -42.61 37.96 0.80
CA PRO A 26 -42.81 39.33 1.23
C PRO A 26 -42.17 39.69 2.58
N THR A 27 -41.55 40.84 2.54
CA THR A 27 -41.13 41.72 3.60
C THR A 27 -42.30 42.39 4.27
N SER A 28 -42.26 42.58 5.61
CA SER A 28 -42.82 43.78 6.26
C SER A 28 -42.29 43.94 7.69
N GLN A 29 -41.60 45.00 7.93
CA GLN A 29 -41.53 45.81 9.15
C GLN A 29 -42.32 47.11 8.88
N PRO A 30 -42.54 48.06 9.85
CA PRO A 30 -42.40 48.09 11.31
C PRO A 30 -43.66 48.78 11.99
N THR A 31 -43.64 48.95 13.31
CA THR A 31 -44.00 50.19 14.08
C THR A 31 -44.10 49.85 15.57
N SER A 32 -43.33 50.45 16.40
CA SER A 32 -43.36 51.53 17.41
C SER A 32 -44.71 51.75 18.12
N ASP A 33 -44.66 51.74 19.45
CA ASP A 33 -44.80 52.82 20.44
C ASP A 33 -45.21 52.25 21.81
N SER A 34 -44.47 52.47 22.81
CA SER A 34 -44.44 53.49 23.88
C SER A 34 -45.42 53.31 25.04
N SER A 35 -44.84 53.51 26.17
CA SER A 35 -45.28 54.13 27.41
C SER A 35 -45.63 53.22 28.61
N SER A 36 -44.74 53.31 29.63
CA SER A 36 -44.88 53.90 30.97
C SER A 36 -45.94 53.25 31.88
N ASP A 37 -45.64 52.80 33.08
CA ASP A 37 -45.35 53.60 34.26
C ASP A 37 -45.12 52.73 35.50
N SER A 38 -44.19 53.20 36.33
CA SER A 38 -43.94 53.13 37.76
C SER A 38 -44.71 52.17 38.70
N SER A 39 -44.02 51.46 39.58
CA SER A 39 -43.81 51.85 41.00
C SER A 39 -43.15 50.75 41.82
N SER A 40 -42.11 51.13 42.49
CA SER A 40 -41.61 50.83 43.85
C SER A 40 -42.22 49.62 44.60
N ASP A 41 -41.39 48.71 45.10
CA ASP A 41 -40.95 48.76 46.49
C ASP A 41 -39.88 47.67 46.82
N SER A 42 -39.08 48.05 47.71
CA SER A 42 -37.93 47.57 48.45
C SER A 42 -37.84 46.08 48.86
N ALA A 43 -36.57 45.68 48.94
CA ALA A 43 -35.87 44.93 49.98
C ALA A 43 -35.84 43.40 49.82
N THR A 44 -34.72 42.84 49.67
CA THR A 44 -33.82 42.24 50.60
C THR A 44 -32.77 41.38 49.90
N SER A 45 -31.53 41.63 50.23
CA SER A 45 -30.35 40.90 49.84
C SER A 45 -30.37 39.42 50.18
N GLU A 46 -30.12 38.57 49.18
CA GLU A 46 -29.42 37.31 49.39
C GLU A 46 -28.54 37.06 48.15
N GLU A 47 -27.23 37.27 48.35
CA GLU A 47 -26.17 36.84 47.44
C GLU A 47 -26.23 35.30 47.32
N LYS A 48 -26.67 34.80 46.16
CA LYS A 48 -26.33 33.47 45.71
C LYS A 48 -25.25 33.60 44.67
N GLU A 49 -23.99 33.30 45.09
CA GLU A 49 -22.91 32.93 44.15
C GLU A 49 -23.38 31.77 43.24
N VAL A 50 -23.73 32.12 42.04
CA VAL A 50 -23.84 31.12 40.97
C VAL A 50 -22.42 30.86 40.49
N LYS A 51 -21.81 29.78 40.97
CA LYS A 51 -20.64 29.20 40.34
C LYS A 51 -21.05 28.77 38.94
N GLU A 52 -20.69 29.54 37.95
CA GLU A 52 -20.58 29.05 36.56
C GLU A 52 -19.48 27.96 36.54
N GLU A 53 -19.88 26.73 36.65
CA GLU A 53 -19.07 25.60 36.16
C GLU A 53 -18.95 25.78 34.65
N LYS A 54 -17.86 26.43 34.19
CA LYS A 54 -17.41 26.25 32.81
C LYS A 54 -17.08 24.77 32.64
N GLU A 55 -18.00 24.00 32.01
CA GLU A 55 -17.62 22.78 31.33
C GLU A 55 -16.53 23.17 30.31
N ILE A 56 -15.29 22.89 30.65
CA ILE A 56 -14.21 22.82 29.70
C ILE A 56 -14.51 21.56 28.90
N LYS A 57 -15.24 21.71 27.80
CA LYS A 57 -15.22 20.70 26.73
C LYS A 57 -13.77 20.70 26.26
N ASP A 58 -13.00 19.71 26.68
CA ASP A 58 -11.76 19.31 26.01
C ASP A 58 -12.17 19.01 24.55
N GLU A 59 -12.00 19.96 23.67
CA GLU A 59 -12.09 19.72 22.24
C GLU A 59 -10.96 18.73 21.91
N LYS A 60 -11.34 17.46 21.76
CA LYS A 60 -10.41 16.39 21.34
C LYS A 60 -9.75 16.88 20.05
N LYS A 61 -8.45 17.21 20.11
CA LYS A 61 -7.70 17.66 18.93
C LYS A 61 -7.85 16.60 17.84
N GLU A 62 -8.34 17.00 16.68
CA GLU A 62 -8.44 16.12 15.51
C GLU A 62 -7.03 15.71 15.06
N VAL A 63 -6.75 14.41 15.04
CA VAL A 63 -5.47 13.85 14.60
C VAL A 63 -5.46 13.79 13.07
N LYS A 64 -4.40 14.33 12.44
CA LYS A 64 -4.24 14.35 10.98
C LYS A 64 -3.06 13.51 10.56
N VAL A 65 -3.29 12.60 9.62
CA VAL A 65 -2.25 11.73 9.07
C VAL A 65 -2.24 11.86 7.56
N SER A 66 -1.09 12.07 6.98
CA SER A 66 -0.93 12.16 5.53
C SER A 66 0.02 11.08 4.98
N LEU A 67 -0.11 10.83 3.68
CA LEU A 67 0.68 9.84 2.96
C LEU A 67 1.21 10.45 1.66
N VAL A 68 2.51 10.31 1.41
CA VAL A 68 3.15 10.64 0.12
C VAL A 68 3.53 9.34 -0.56
N THR A 69 3.00 9.12 -1.78
CA THR A 69 3.30 7.91 -2.56
C THR A 69 4.61 8.04 -3.32
N ASP A 70 5.17 6.91 -3.72
CA ASP A 70 6.13 6.86 -4.80
C ASP A 70 5.47 7.17 -6.17
N VAL A 71 6.17 6.90 -7.27
CA VAL A 71 5.74 7.25 -8.63
C VAL A 71 4.56 6.42 -9.15
N SER A 72 4.12 5.40 -8.43
CA SER A 72 3.06 4.49 -8.89
C SER A 72 1.64 4.96 -8.52
N GLY A 73 1.52 5.91 -7.58
CA GLY A 73 0.22 6.43 -7.11
C GLY A 73 -0.63 5.40 -6.37
N ILE A 74 -1.75 5.85 -5.75
CA ILE A 74 -2.58 5.03 -4.85
C ILE A 74 -3.44 3.96 -5.54
N ASN A 75 -3.44 3.89 -6.86
CA ASN A 75 -4.27 2.96 -7.65
C ASN A 75 -3.45 1.88 -8.38
N ASP A 76 -2.26 1.56 -7.88
CA ASP A 76 -1.32 0.62 -8.49
C ASP A 76 -1.71 -0.88 -8.35
N GLN A 77 -2.89 -1.17 -7.83
CA GLN A 77 -3.40 -2.51 -7.52
C GLN A 77 -2.47 -3.36 -6.62
N SER A 78 -1.47 -2.74 -5.98
CA SER A 78 -0.38 -3.37 -5.24
C SER A 78 -0.01 -2.55 -3.99
N PHE A 79 1.22 -2.08 -3.92
CA PHE A 79 1.92 -1.50 -2.78
C PHE A 79 1.32 -0.19 -2.26
N ASN A 80 1.16 0.82 -3.12
CA ASN A 80 0.60 2.11 -2.71
C ASN A 80 -0.89 2.01 -2.41
N GLN A 81 -1.63 1.21 -3.17
CA GLN A 81 -3.04 0.97 -2.88
C GLN A 81 -3.21 0.29 -1.53
N SER A 82 -2.39 -0.72 -1.19
CA SER A 82 -2.38 -1.34 0.13
C SER A 82 -2.12 -0.31 1.23
N SER A 83 -1.15 0.59 1.02
CA SER A 83 -0.84 1.67 1.94
C SER A 83 -2.04 2.59 2.18
N TRP A 84 -2.71 3.01 1.10
CA TRP A 84 -3.88 3.86 1.19
C TRP A 84 -5.08 3.16 1.84
N GLU A 85 -5.23 1.86 1.65
CA GLU A 85 -6.26 1.07 2.34
C GLU A 85 -6.04 1.04 3.85
N GLY A 86 -4.79 0.93 4.32
CA GLY A 86 -4.44 1.06 5.73
C GLY A 86 -4.81 2.43 6.31
N MET A 87 -4.59 3.52 5.54
CA MET A 87 -5.03 4.87 5.91
C MET A 87 -6.55 4.95 6.05
N LYS A 88 -7.32 4.44 5.08
CA LYS A 88 -8.80 4.43 5.13
C LYS A 88 -9.35 3.61 6.30
N CYS A 89 -8.73 2.46 6.62
CA CYS A 89 -9.11 1.69 7.79
C CYS A 89 -8.87 2.47 9.08
N SER A 90 -7.73 3.17 9.18
CA SER A 90 -7.39 4.01 10.31
C SER A 90 -8.37 5.20 10.48
N GLU A 91 -8.74 5.87 9.39
CA GLU A 91 -9.73 6.96 9.40
C GLU A 91 -11.06 6.48 9.98
N LYS A 92 -11.53 5.33 9.50
CA LYS A 92 -12.80 4.75 9.91
C LYS A 92 -12.83 4.37 11.41
N ASP A 93 -11.74 3.78 11.92
CA ASP A 93 -11.74 3.14 13.24
C ASP A 93 -11.19 4.05 14.35
N TYR A 94 -10.39 5.07 14.02
CA TYR A 94 -9.70 5.92 15.01
C TYR A 94 -10.13 7.38 15.00
N ASP A 95 -11.10 7.77 14.16
CA ASP A 95 -11.59 9.15 14.05
C ASP A 95 -10.45 10.14 13.75
N ILE A 96 -9.60 9.79 12.79
CA ILE A 96 -8.49 10.63 12.27
C ILE A 96 -8.86 11.19 10.90
N LYS A 97 -8.21 12.28 10.50
CA LYS A 97 -8.30 12.81 9.14
C LYS A 97 -7.13 12.33 8.32
N ILE A 98 -7.41 11.84 7.13
CA ILE A 98 -6.38 11.35 6.21
C ILE A 98 -6.31 12.20 4.95
N SER A 99 -5.12 12.34 4.42
CA SER A 99 -4.86 12.95 3.11
C SER A 99 -3.69 12.26 2.41
N TYR A 100 -3.52 12.51 1.12
CA TYR A 100 -2.38 12.00 0.38
C TYR A 100 -1.90 12.98 -0.69
N LYS A 101 -0.65 12.79 -1.11
CA LYS A 101 -0.08 13.35 -2.33
C LYS A 101 0.60 12.26 -3.13
N GLU A 102 0.33 12.25 -4.43
CA GLU A 102 1.02 11.36 -5.36
C GLU A 102 2.25 12.06 -5.93
N SER A 103 3.32 11.30 -6.08
CA SER A 103 4.52 11.74 -6.78
C SER A 103 4.55 11.12 -8.16
N THR A 104 5.03 11.85 -9.15
CA THR A 104 5.16 11.39 -10.54
C THR A 104 6.62 11.12 -10.92
N GLN A 105 7.54 11.62 -10.12
CA GLN A 105 8.99 11.46 -10.26
C GLN A 105 9.66 11.64 -8.90
N ASN A 106 10.89 11.19 -8.74
CA ASN A 106 11.63 11.29 -7.47
C ASN A 106 11.82 12.75 -7.00
N ALA A 107 11.89 13.71 -7.94
CA ALA A 107 12.02 15.12 -7.63
C ALA A 107 10.80 15.71 -6.90
N ASP A 108 9.64 15.02 -6.92
CA ASP A 108 8.42 15.46 -6.25
C ASP A 108 8.40 15.09 -4.76
N TYR A 109 9.27 14.19 -4.28
CA TYR A 109 9.24 13.67 -2.91
C TYR A 109 9.40 14.76 -1.86
N ILE A 110 10.47 15.54 -1.92
CA ILE A 110 10.73 16.63 -0.95
C ILE A 110 9.63 17.71 -1.02
N PRO A 111 9.23 18.24 -2.20
CA PRO A 111 8.11 19.17 -2.29
C PRO A 111 6.80 18.63 -1.69
N ASN A 112 6.48 17.35 -1.92
CA ASN A 112 5.27 16.72 -1.41
C ASN A 112 5.32 16.54 0.11
N LEU A 113 6.45 16.09 0.67
CA LEU A 113 6.64 15.99 2.12
C LEU A 113 6.53 17.35 2.81
N ASN A 114 7.12 18.40 2.23
CA ASN A 114 7.03 19.76 2.75
C ASN A 114 5.60 20.30 2.69
N ALA A 115 4.85 20.01 1.62
CA ALA A 115 3.45 20.41 1.53
C ALA A 115 2.59 19.73 2.63
N MET A 116 2.83 18.45 2.94
CA MET A 116 2.15 17.76 4.04
C MET A 116 2.55 18.34 5.42
N TYR A 117 3.80 18.77 5.57
CA TYR A 117 4.26 19.48 6.77
C TYR A 117 3.53 20.83 6.95
N ASP A 118 3.41 21.61 5.88
CA ASP A 118 2.72 22.91 5.90
C ASP A 118 1.22 22.78 6.24
N GLU A 119 0.61 21.65 5.89
CA GLU A 119 -0.78 21.30 6.25
C GLU A 119 -0.95 20.89 7.72
N LYS A 120 0.15 20.83 8.50
CA LYS A 120 0.20 20.52 9.93
C LYS A 120 -0.40 19.16 10.27
N ASN A 121 0.05 18.16 9.57
CA ASN A 121 -0.26 16.77 9.89
C ASN A 121 0.47 16.33 11.17
N ASP A 122 -0.15 15.48 11.99
CA ASP A 122 0.47 14.94 13.20
C ASP A 122 1.46 13.80 12.86
N LEU A 123 1.27 13.12 11.73
CA LEU A 123 2.18 12.12 11.16
C LEU A 123 2.17 12.22 9.63
N ILE A 124 3.36 12.14 9.03
CA ILE A 124 3.54 12.11 7.57
C ILE A 124 4.19 10.79 7.19
N TRP A 125 3.50 9.98 6.39
CA TRP A 125 4.02 8.75 5.82
C TRP A 125 4.72 9.01 4.49
N GLY A 126 5.90 8.42 4.31
CA GLY A 126 6.48 8.17 3.00
C GLY A 126 6.26 6.71 2.61
N VAL A 127 5.97 6.44 1.35
CA VAL A 127 5.75 5.08 0.85
C VAL A 127 6.78 4.72 -0.20
N GLY A 128 7.64 3.75 0.13
CA GLY A 128 8.61 3.18 -0.78
C GLY A 128 10.07 3.56 -0.52
N TYR A 129 10.95 2.59 -0.77
CA TYR A 129 12.40 2.69 -0.59
C TYR A 129 13.03 3.90 -1.31
N MET A 130 12.53 4.24 -2.50
CA MET A 130 13.04 5.36 -3.30
C MET A 130 12.89 6.72 -2.61
N MET A 131 12.02 6.83 -1.61
CA MET A 131 11.81 8.07 -0.83
C MET A 131 12.73 8.17 0.39
N SER A 132 13.57 7.16 0.65
CA SER A 132 14.38 7.04 1.87
C SER A 132 15.21 8.28 2.18
N ASP A 133 15.93 8.84 1.19
CA ASP A 133 16.77 10.01 1.40
C ASP A 133 15.94 11.27 1.62
N ALA A 134 14.83 11.40 0.88
CA ALA A 134 13.95 12.57 0.98
C ALA A 134 13.26 12.67 2.35
N ILE A 135 12.77 11.55 2.90
CA ILE A 135 12.12 11.55 4.22
C ILE A 135 13.13 11.71 5.36
N LEU A 136 14.35 11.18 5.19
CA LEU A 136 15.43 11.40 6.13
C LEU A 136 15.82 12.89 6.21
N GLU A 137 15.92 13.57 5.06
CA GLU A 137 16.15 15.01 4.97
C GLU A 137 15.00 15.78 5.61
N ALA A 138 13.74 15.44 5.30
CA ALA A 138 12.56 16.08 5.86
C ALA A 138 12.51 15.94 7.40
N ALA A 139 12.82 14.76 7.93
CA ALA A 139 12.85 14.49 9.38
C ALA A 139 13.95 15.28 10.10
N ASN A 140 15.14 15.38 9.51
CA ASN A 140 16.24 16.18 10.07
C ASN A 140 15.94 17.68 10.05
N THR A 141 15.26 18.15 9.01
CA THR A 141 14.91 19.56 8.85
C THR A 141 13.78 19.99 9.79
N ASN A 142 12.86 19.07 10.11
CA ASN A 142 11.66 19.32 10.90
C ASN A 142 11.59 18.40 12.14
N PRO A 143 12.43 18.62 13.16
CA PRO A 143 12.59 17.69 14.28
C PRO A 143 11.34 17.50 15.16
N ASP A 144 10.41 18.44 15.13
CA ASP A 144 9.14 18.39 15.88
C ASP A 144 8.03 17.65 15.13
N GLN A 145 8.21 17.36 13.82
CA GLN A 145 7.27 16.64 12.99
C GLN A 145 7.53 15.13 13.05
N LYS A 146 6.50 14.34 13.25
CA LYS A 146 6.59 12.88 13.17
C LYS A 146 6.54 12.41 11.71
N PHE A 147 7.46 11.52 11.37
CA PHE A 147 7.52 10.86 10.08
C PHE A 147 7.55 9.33 10.23
N ALA A 148 7.00 8.62 9.26
CA ALA A 148 7.18 7.19 9.11
C ALA A 148 7.38 6.85 7.64
N ILE A 149 8.10 5.77 7.34
CA ILE A 149 8.32 5.32 5.97
C ILE A 149 8.18 3.82 5.86
N VAL A 150 7.56 3.38 4.77
CA VAL A 150 7.47 1.98 4.37
C VAL A 150 8.66 1.61 3.48
N ASP A 151 9.26 0.44 3.73
CA ASP A 151 10.37 -0.16 2.97
C ASP A 151 11.73 0.53 3.12
N ALA A 152 11.89 1.43 4.08
CA ALA A 152 13.20 1.99 4.41
C ALA A 152 13.41 2.05 5.91
N GLY A 153 14.68 2.07 6.31
CA GLY A 153 15.06 2.08 7.71
C GLY A 153 16.54 1.73 7.90
N ASN A 154 16.91 1.43 9.16
CA ASN A 154 18.27 1.01 9.54
C ASN A 154 19.37 2.02 9.14
N TRP A 155 19.04 3.33 9.17
CA TRP A 155 20.05 4.37 8.99
C TRP A 155 21.02 4.37 10.16
N GLU A 156 22.28 4.72 9.91
CA GLU A 156 23.32 4.81 10.95
C GLU A 156 22.91 5.74 12.11
N ASN A 157 22.19 6.83 11.78
CA ASN A 157 21.65 7.79 12.74
C ASN A 157 20.18 8.08 12.38
N THR A 158 19.26 7.26 12.83
CA THR A 158 17.84 7.47 12.63
C THR A 158 17.36 8.65 13.48
N PRO A 159 16.77 9.72 12.88
CA PRO A 159 16.20 10.84 13.65
C PRO A 159 15.11 10.36 14.61
N SER A 160 15.07 10.95 15.82
CA SER A 160 14.13 10.54 16.88
C SER A 160 12.64 10.69 16.51
N ASN A 161 12.33 11.44 15.47
CA ASN A 161 11.00 11.71 14.93
C ASN A 161 10.67 10.87 13.69
N LEU A 162 11.56 9.97 13.24
CA LEU A 162 11.36 9.11 12.06
C LEU A 162 11.26 7.63 12.47
N LEU A 163 10.20 6.95 12.03
CA LEU A 163 10.00 5.51 12.15
C LEU A 163 10.20 4.83 10.80
N GLY A 164 11.17 3.92 10.71
CA GLY A 164 11.28 2.99 9.58
C GLY A 164 10.38 1.77 9.78
N VAL A 165 9.69 1.34 8.73
CA VAL A 165 8.84 0.14 8.70
C VAL A 165 9.29 -0.75 7.56
N THR A 166 9.82 -1.93 7.88
CA THR A 166 10.31 -2.90 6.90
C THR A 166 9.65 -4.26 7.11
N PHE A 167 9.78 -5.15 6.14
CA PHE A 167 9.13 -6.45 6.14
C PHE A 167 10.11 -7.56 5.83
N LYS A 168 9.86 -8.76 6.36
CA LYS A 168 10.57 -9.98 5.99
C LYS A 168 10.00 -10.55 4.69
N THR A 169 10.17 -9.82 3.60
CA THR A 169 9.61 -10.20 2.30
C THR A 169 10.25 -11.45 1.71
N GLU A 170 11.47 -11.80 2.16
CA GLU A 170 12.12 -13.05 1.87
C GLU A 170 11.31 -14.27 2.32
N ASP A 171 10.58 -14.18 3.44
CA ASP A 171 9.72 -15.27 3.92
C ASP A 171 8.54 -15.49 2.95
N ALA A 172 7.84 -14.42 2.53
CA ALA A 172 6.76 -14.53 1.54
C ALA A 172 7.29 -15.02 0.18
N GLY A 173 8.44 -14.50 -0.25
CA GLY A 173 9.13 -14.97 -1.45
C GLY A 173 9.42 -16.48 -1.38
N PHE A 174 9.90 -16.98 -0.24
CA PHE A 174 10.19 -18.40 -0.03
C PHE A 174 8.94 -19.27 -0.17
N LEU A 175 7.83 -18.88 0.47
CA LEU A 175 6.56 -19.61 0.44
C LEU A 175 6.00 -19.72 -0.99
N VAL A 176 5.92 -18.59 -1.71
CA VAL A 176 5.43 -18.63 -3.10
C VAL A 176 6.42 -19.29 -4.05
N GLY A 177 7.72 -19.21 -3.75
CA GLY A 177 8.77 -19.95 -4.48
C GLY A 177 8.62 -21.47 -4.32
N TYR A 178 8.32 -21.94 -3.11
CA TYR A 178 8.00 -23.34 -2.87
C TYR A 178 6.78 -23.79 -3.70
N ILE A 179 5.72 -23.02 -3.69
CA ILE A 179 4.53 -23.30 -4.49
C ILE A 179 4.89 -23.37 -5.99
N ALA A 180 5.64 -22.39 -6.50
CA ALA A 180 6.06 -22.36 -7.89
C ALA A 180 6.89 -23.61 -8.27
N GLY A 181 7.85 -23.99 -7.44
CA GLY A 181 8.69 -25.16 -7.66
C GLY A 181 7.92 -26.49 -7.64
N LYS A 182 6.79 -26.57 -6.92
CA LYS A 182 5.88 -27.73 -6.92
C LYS A 182 4.90 -27.73 -8.08
N MET A 183 4.51 -26.57 -8.60
CA MET A 183 3.45 -26.40 -9.59
C MET A 183 3.97 -26.35 -11.03
N THR A 184 5.24 -26.00 -11.26
CA THR A 184 5.81 -25.93 -12.60
C THR A 184 5.76 -27.29 -13.32
N LYS A 185 5.44 -27.24 -14.60
CA LYS A 185 5.42 -28.41 -15.51
C LYS A 185 6.62 -28.42 -16.46
N THR A 186 7.28 -27.28 -16.63
CA THR A 186 8.43 -27.13 -17.52
C THR A 186 9.77 -27.19 -16.79
N ASN A 187 9.76 -27.22 -15.46
CA ASN A 187 10.94 -27.00 -14.60
C ASN A 187 11.61 -25.63 -14.85
N LYS A 188 10.84 -24.63 -15.29
CA LYS A 188 11.34 -23.28 -15.53
C LYS A 188 10.32 -22.26 -15.07
N VAL A 189 10.69 -21.47 -14.07
CA VAL A 189 9.86 -20.41 -13.50
C VAL A 189 10.56 -19.07 -13.61
N GLY A 190 9.81 -17.98 -13.44
CA GLY A 190 10.31 -16.61 -13.59
C GLY A 190 10.15 -15.77 -12.34
N PHE A 191 11.05 -14.83 -12.16
CA PHE A 191 10.90 -13.66 -11.30
C PHE A 191 10.98 -12.41 -12.15
N LEU A 192 9.94 -11.58 -12.12
CA LEU A 192 9.92 -10.30 -12.80
C LEU A 192 9.79 -9.20 -11.76
N GLY A 193 10.91 -8.48 -11.49
CA GLY A 193 10.96 -7.35 -10.60
C GLY A 193 10.73 -6.02 -11.31
N GLY A 194 10.11 -5.05 -10.62
CA GLY A 194 9.94 -3.70 -11.15
C GLY A 194 11.28 -2.98 -11.27
N MET A 195 11.96 -2.76 -10.16
CA MET A 195 13.26 -2.09 -10.06
C MET A 195 14.23 -2.98 -9.29
N SER A 196 15.53 -2.90 -9.62
CA SER A 196 16.56 -3.63 -8.88
C SER A 196 16.97 -2.87 -7.61
N ILE A 197 16.21 -3.04 -6.53
CA ILE A 197 16.37 -2.37 -5.23
C ILE A 197 16.28 -3.36 -4.06
N PRO A 198 16.83 -3.03 -2.88
CA PRO A 198 16.92 -3.97 -1.75
C PRO A 198 15.61 -4.66 -1.35
N PRO A 199 14.44 -4.02 -1.24
CA PRO A 199 13.21 -4.73 -0.91
C PRO A 199 12.81 -5.80 -1.94
N LEU A 200 13.12 -5.60 -3.23
CA LEU A 200 12.85 -6.57 -4.27
C LEU A 200 13.88 -7.70 -4.30
N TRP A 201 15.15 -7.43 -3.94
CA TRP A 201 16.16 -8.48 -3.78
C TRP A 201 15.78 -9.46 -2.67
N GLN A 202 15.15 -9.00 -1.60
CA GLN A 202 14.64 -9.88 -0.53
C GLN A 202 13.60 -10.85 -1.08
N PHE A 203 12.60 -10.36 -1.82
CA PHE A 203 11.62 -11.21 -2.48
C PHE A 203 12.27 -12.20 -3.46
N GLU A 204 13.19 -11.73 -4.32
CA GLU A 204 13.89 -12.57 -5.29
C GLU A 204 14.69 -13.68 -4.59
N CYS A 205 15.48 -13.32 -3.57
CA CYS A 205 16.31 -14.29 -2.85
C CYS A 205 15.46 -15.35 -2.15
N GLY A 206 14.39 -14.93 -1.47
CA GLY A 206 13.41 -15.83 -0.88
C GLY A 206 12.77 -16.74 -1.92
N TYR A 207 12.30 -16.19 -3.03
CA TYR A 207 11.68 -16.94 -4.12
C TYR A 207 12.60 -18.02 -4.69
N ARG A 208 13.83 -17.65 -5.03
CA ARG A 208 14.83 -18.58 -5.55
C ARG A 208 15.17 -19.71 -4.57
N ALA A 209 15.26 -19.37 -3.30
CA ALA A 209 15.48 -20.34 -2.24
C ALA A 209 14.29 -21.30 -2.07
N GLY A 210 13.07 -20.78 -2.09
CA GLY A 210 11.84 -21.59 -2.01
C GLY A 210 11.66 -22.52 -3.20
N VAL A 211 11.94 -22.04 -4.42
CA VAL A 211 11.95 -22.88 -5.63
C VAL A 211 12.96 -24.02 -5.50
N ALA A 212 14.21 -23.72 -5.13
CA ALA A 212 15.25 -24.73 -4.96
C ALA A 212 14.97 -25.72 -3.82
N TYR A 213 14.31 -25.25 -2.74
CA TYR A 213 13.86 -26.10 -1.63
C TYR A 213 12.77 -27.08 -2.09
N ALA A 214 11.87 -26.64 -2.96
CA ALA A 214 10.81 -27.47 -3.53
C ALA A 214 11.32 -28.48 -4.53
N ASN A 215 12.19 -28.04 -5.45
CA ASN A 215 12.81 -28.85 -6.50
C ASN A 215 14.10 -28.15 -7.00
N PRO A 216 15.29 -28.68 -6.68
CA PRO A 216 16.57 -28.08 -7.05
C PRO A 216 16.87 -28.14 -8.57
N GLU A 217 16.12 -28.88 -9.36
CA GLU A 217 16.26 -28.96 -10.82
C GLU A 217 15.53 -27.84 -11.58
N VAL A 218 14.72 -27.02 -10.86
CA VAL A 218 13.97 -25.94 -11.49
C VAL A 218 14.88 -24.74 -11.75
N GLU A 219 14.90 -24.29 -13.01
CA GLU A 219 15.56 -23.05 -13.40
C GLU A 219 14.71 -21.84 -13.04
N VAL A 220 15.32 -20.80 -12.48
CA VAL A 220 14.66 -19.52 -12.22
C VAL A 220 15.23 -18.44 -13.14
N VAL A 221 14.40 -17.94 -14.06
CA VAL A 221 14.74 -16.85 -14.97
C VAL A 221 14.43 -15.52 -14.26
N ILE A 222 15.44 -14.64 -14.14
CA ILE A 222 15.32 -13.34 -13.46
C ILE A 222 15.31 -12.23 -14.50
N GLN A 223 14.31 -11.33 -14.40
CA GLN A 223 14.23 -10.10 -15.17
C GLN A 223 13.83 -8.93 -14.27
N TYR A 224 14.42 -7.76 -14.52
CA TYR A 224 13.99 -6.49 -13.94
C TYR A 224 13.55 -5.56 -15.06
N ALA A 225 12.36 -4.98 -14.90
CA ALA A 225 11.76 -4.13 -15.94
C ALA A 225 12.22 -2.66 -15.85
N GLU A 226 12.93 -2.27 -14.79
CA GLU A 226 13.36 -0.89 -14.52
C GLU A 226 12.19 0.11 -14.58
N SER A 227 11.01 -0.32 -14.08
CA SER A 227 9.80 0.49 -13.96
C SER A 227 8.83 -0.19 -12.98
N PHE A 228 8.00 0.61 -12.30
CA PHE A 228 6.85 0.13 -11.52
C PHE A 228 5.50 0.46 -12.18
N THR A 229 5.51 1.23 -13.29
CA THR A 229 4.30 1.82 -13.87
C THR A 229 4.05 1.45 -15.33
N ASP A 230 5.06 0.96 -16.07
CA ASP A 230 4.95 0.66 -17.49
C ASP A 230 4.32 -0.74 -17.71
N VAL A 231 2.98 -0.78 -17.70
CA VAL A 231 2.18 -2.00 -17.91
C VAL A 231 2.53 -2.70 -19.24
N ALA A 232 2.73 -1.92 -20.31
CA ALA A 232 3.06 -2.49 -21.63
C ALA A 232 4.44 -3.17 -21.62
N LYS A 233 5.41 -2.60 -20.92
CA LYS A 233 6.73 -3.21 -20.71
C LYS A 233 6.63 -4.49 -19.89
N GLY A 234 5.82 -4.48 -18.84
CA GLY A 234 5.54 -5.67 -18.01
C GLY A 234 5.03 -6.83 -18.85
N LYS A 235 4.01 -6.56 -19.68
CA LYS A 235 3.47 -7.55 -20.62
C LYS A 235 4.53 -8.08 -21.59
N SER A 236 5.28 -7.19 -22.24
CA SER A 236 6.29 -7.58 -23.21
C SER A 236 7.42 -8.43 -22.61
N VAL A 237 7.86 -8.13 -21.39
CA VAL A 237 8.88 -8.92 -20.69
C VAL A 237 8.32 -10.30 -20.33
N ALA A 238 7.09 -10.36 -19.82
CA ALA A 238 6.43 -11.62 -19.47
C ALA A 238 6.22 -12.53 -20.71
N ASP A 239 5.76 -11.96 -21.82
CA ASP A 239 5.63 -12.69 -23.11
C ASP A 239 6.98 -13.28 -23.54
N GLY A 240 8.07 -12.49 -23.42
CA GLY A 240 9.42 -12.97 -23.70
C GLY A 240 9.90 -14.09 -22.79
N MET A 241 9.47 -14.12 -21.52
CA MET A 241 9.76 -15.22 -20.59
C MET A 241 8.94 -16.47 -20.92
N PHE A 242 7.65 -16.33 -21.26
CA PHE A 242 6.79 -17.45 -21.65
C PHE A 242 7.28 -18.13 -22.94
N VAL A 243 7.82 -17.36 -23.91
CA VAL A 243 8.47 -17.91 -25.12
C VAL A 243 9.71 -18.75 -24.80
N GLN A 244 10.35 -18.53 -23.64
CA GLN A 244 11.50 -19.30 -23.14
C GLN A 244 11.09 -20.50 -22.27
N ASP A 245 9.85 -20.97 -22.38
CA ASP A 245 9.27 -22.08 -21.63
C ASP A 245 9.07 -21.81 -20.11
N VAL A 246 9.14 -20.58 -19.66
CA VAL A 246 8.67 -20.21 -18.31
C VAL A 246 7.17 -20.47 -18.25
N ASP A 247 6.69 -21.16 -17.22
CA ASP A 247 5.26 -21.47 -17.07
C ASP A 247 4.61 -20.81 -15.84
N ILE A 248 5.41 -20.25 -14.94
CA ILE A 248 4.97 -19.49 -13.76
C ILE A 248 5.88 -18.27 -13.62
N ILE A 249 5.32 -17.06 -13.55
CA ILE A 249 6.09 -15.83 -13.28
C ILE A 249 5.65 -15.23 -11.93
N PHE A 250 6.60 -14.97 -11.02
CA PHE A 250 6.36 -14.12 -9.86
C PHE A 250 6.53 -12.65 -10.27
N ALA A 251 5.42 -11.90 -10.29
CA ALA A 251 5.34 -10.50 -10.69
C ALA A 251 5.52 -9.56 -9.49
N CYS A 252 6.76 -9.30 -9.11
CA CYS A 252 7.11 -8.39 -8.00
C CYS A 252 7.38 -6.97 -8.55
N ALA A 253 6.33 -6.27 -9.05
CA ALA A 253 6.54 -5.14 -9.94
C ALA A 253 5.54 -3.97 -9.81
N GLY A 254 4.78 -3.89 -8.70
CA GLY A 254 3.77 -2.83 -8.53
C GLY A 254 2.75 -2.81 -9.67
N GLY A 255 2.33 -1.65 -10.15
CA GLY A 255 1.35 -1.50 -11.24
C GLY A 255 1.80 -2.08 -12.59
N LEU A 256 3.12 -2.20 -12.83
CA LEU A 256 3.64 -2.93 -14.00
C LEU A 256 3.18 -4.41 -14.01
N GLY A 257 2.94 -4.99 -12.83
CA GLY A 257 2.45 -6.35 -12.65
C GLY A 257 1.12 -6.64 -13.36
N ASP A 258 0.28 -5.63 -13.58
CA ASP A 258 -0.98 -5.77 -14.33
C ASP A 258 -0.73 -6.31 -15.75
N GLY A 259 0.34 -5.84 -16.40
CA GLY A 259 0.75 -6.34 -17.71
C GLY A 259 1.25 -7.77 -17.67
N VAL A 260 1.91 -8.20 -16.60
CA VAL A 260 2.35 -9.58 -16.40
C VAL A 260 1.15 -10.51 -16.23
N ILE A 261 0.15 -10.07 -15.46
CA ILE A 261 -1.10 -10.82 -15.27
C ILE A 261 -1.87 -10.95 -16.59
N GLU A 262 -1.91 -9.89 -17.41
CA GLU A 262 -2.53 -9.94 -18.74
C GLU A 262 -1.81 -10.92 -19.67
N ALA A 263 -0.46 -10.89 -19.72
CA ALA A 263 0.33 -11.82 -20.49
C ALA A 263 0.09 -13.29 -20.07
N ALA A 264 0.02 -13.55 -18.76
CA ALA A 264 -0.26 -14.87 -18.22
C ALA A 264 -1.64 -15.38 -18.66
N LYS A 265 -2.65 -14.51 -18.61
CA LYS A 265 -4.01 -14.81 -19.05
C LYS A 265 -4.09 -15.13 -20.55
N GLU A 266 -3.42 -14.34 -21.40
CA GLU A 266 -3.39 -14.58 -22.86
C GLU A 266 -2.65 -15.86 -23.25
N SER A 267 -1.62 -16.21 -22.47
CA SER A 267 -0.76 -17.39 -22.74
C SER A 267 -1.23 -18.66 -22.03
N ASP A 268 -2.34 -18.62 -21.27
CA ASP A 268 -2.81 -19.71 -20.40
C ASP A 268 -1.68 -20.24 -19.48
N LYS A 269 -0.97 -19.30 -18.84
CA LYS A 269 0.13 -19.54 -17.91
C LYS A 269 -0.21 -19.03 -16.52
N TRP A 270 0.63 -19.38 -15.55
CA TRP A 270 0.47 -18.93 -14.18
C TRP A 270 1.26 -17.64 -13.90
N VAL A 271 0.69 -16.81 -13.05
CA VAL A 271 1.36 -15.68 -12.44
C VAL A 271 1.17 -15.72 -10.92
N ILE A 272 2.19 -15.33 -10.19
CA ILE A 272 2.13 -15.08 -8.74
C ILE A 272 2.12 -13.58 -8.56
N GLY A 273 1.09 -13.07 -7.86
CA GLY A 273 0.94 -11.66 -7.53
C GLY A 273 1.78 -11.24 -6.33
N VAL A 274 1.71 -9.94 -5.97
CA VAL A 274 2.49 -9.36 -4.86
C VAL A 274 1.66 -8.35 -4.06
N ASP A 275 2.06 -8.10 -2.83
CA ASP A 275 1.52 -7.16 -1.84
C ASP A 275 0.10 -7.52 -1.38
N ARG A 276 -0.82 -7.69 -2.32
CA ARG A 276 -2.25 -7.94 -2.11
C ARG A 276 -2.68 -9.26 -2.74
N ASP A 277 -3.84 -9.75 -2.35
CA ASP A 277 -4.48 -10.87 -3.04
C ASP A 277 -5.01 -10.41 -4.40
N GLN A 278 -4.23 -10.66 -5.45
CA GLN A 278 -4.52 -10.24 -6.82
C GLN A 278 -5.31 -11.27 -7.63
N ASN A 279 -5.83 -12.36 -7.00
CA ASN A 279 -6.61 -13.40 -7.70
C ASN A 279 -7.80 -12.84 -8.48
N TYR A 280 -8.42 -11.75 -7.99
CA TYR A 280 -9.58 -11.14 -8.67
C TYR A 280 -9.28 -10.60 -10.07
N MET A 281 -8.02 -10.30 -10.40
CA MET A 281 -7.61 -9.75 -11.69
C MET A 281 -7.64 -10.81 -12.80
N ALA A 282 -7.24 -12.05 -12.49
CA ALA A 282 -7.30 -13.19 -13.37
C ALA A 282 -7.47 -14.48 -12.54
N PRO A 283 -8.70 -14.83 -12.11
CA PRO A 283 -8.94 -15.91 -11.16
C PRO A 283 -8.42 -17.29 -11.61
N ASP A 284 -8.33 -17.51 -12.91
CA ASP A 284 -7.88 -18.78 -13.50
C ASP A 284 -6.37 -18.80 -13.79
N ASN A 285 -5.66 -17.66 -13.62
CA ASN A 285 -4.24 -17.52 -13.95
C ASN A 285 -3.39 -16.99 -12.80
N VAL A 286 -3.99 -16.34 -11.79
CA VAL A 286 -3.26 -15.96 -10.57
C VAL A 286 -3.23 -17.16 -9.62
N LEU A 287 -2.07 -17.82 -9.58
CA LEU A 287 -1.85 -19.02 -8.78
C LEU A 287 -1.98 -18.76 -7.28
N THR A 288 -1.31 -17.73 -6.82
CA THR A 288 -1.27 -17.17 -5.45
C THR A 288 -0.75 -15.75 -5.50
N SER A 289 -0.62 -15.07 -4.37
CA SER A 289 0.12 -13.82 -4.23
C SER A 289 1.01 -13.85 -3.00
N ALA A 290 2.23 -13.31 -3.12
CA ALA A 290 3.10 -13.04 -1.98
C ALA A 290 2.57 -11.80 -1.25
N MET A 291 1.88 -12.04 -0.15
CA MET A 291 1.25 -10.97 0.65
C MET A 291 2.29 -10.15 1.39
N LYS A 292 2.12 -8.83 1.35
CA LYS A 292 2.85 -7.86 2.16
C LYS A 292 1.83 -6.85 2.70
N ARG A 293 1.45 -7.02 3.94
CA ARG A 293 0.35 -6.31 4.58
C ARG A 293 0.77 -4.91 5.05
N VAL A 294 1.11 -4.06 4.07
CA VAL A 294 1.41 -2.64 4.33
C VAL A 294 0.21 -1.94 4.96
N ASP A 295 -1.00 -2.30 4.53
CA ASP A 295 -2.26 -1.85 5.12
C ASP A 295 -2.30 -2.05 6.63
N ASN A 296 -1.93 -3.25 7.10
CA ASN A 296 -1.91 -3.58 8.52
C ASN A 296 -0.82 -2.82 9.28
N ALA A 297 0.37 -2.68 8.70
CA ALA A 297 1.47 -1.95 9.35
C ALA A 297 1.13 -0.46 9.54
N ILE A 298 0.58 0.20 8.52
CA ILE A 298 0.11 1.59 8.61
C ILE A 298 -1.00 1.72 9.66
N TYR A 299 -1.96 0.79 9.66
CA TYR A 299 -3.05 0.79 10.62
C TYR A 299 -2.56 0.69 12.06
N VAL A 300 -1.60 -0.19 12.35
CA VAL A 300 -1.02 -0.36 13.69
C VAL A 300 -0.25 0.89 14.14
N VAL A 301 0.60 1.46 13.27
CA VAL A 301 1.37 2.66 13.60
C VAL A 301 0.47 3.89 13.78
N ASN A 302 -0.58 4.03 12.98
CA ASN A 302 -1.57 5.09 13.16
C ASN A 302 -2.32 4.93 14.49
N LYS A 303 -2.60 3.69 14.91
CA LYS A 303 -3.14 3.43 16.24
C LYS A 303 -2.19 3.87 17.35
N ASP A 304 -0.91 3.54 17.22
CA ASP A 304 0.10 3.96 18.20
C ASP A 304 0.22 5.49 18.26
N LEU A 305 0.05 6.20 17.15
CA LEU A 305 -0.02 7.66 17.15
C LEU A 305 -1.20 8.17 17.97
N VAL A 306 -2.41 7.65 17.73
CA VAL A 306 -3.65 8.04 18.44
C VAL A 306 -3.58 7.71 19.93
N ASP A 307 -2.97 6.58 20.28
CA ASP A 307 -2.74 6.14 21.66
C ASP A 307 -1.61 6.94 22.37
N GLY A 308 -0.91 7.83 21.67
CA GLY A 308 0.26 8.55 22.20
C GLY A 308 1.51 7.69 22.39
N LYS A 309 1.59 6.55 21.70
CA LYS A 309 2.66 5.54 21.78
C LYS A 309 3.61 5.57 20.58
N PHE A 310 3.42 6.49 19.64
CA PHE A 310 4.32 6.60 18.48
C PHE A 310 5.76 6.85 18.93
N GLU A 311 6.69 5.99 18.49
CA GLU A 311 8.10 6.08 18.79
C GLU A 311 8.92 6.09 17.49
N GLY A 312 9.55 7.20 17.16
CA GLY A 312 10.58 7.28 16.12
C GLY A 312 11.96 6.86 16.63
N GLY A 313 13.00 7.16 15.84
CA GLY A 313 14.40 6.83 16.18
C GLY A 313 14.74 5.35 16.00
N LYS A 314 13.89 4.57 15.34
CA LYS A 314 14.06 3.12 15.16
C LYS A 314 13.48 2.61 13.86
N THR A 315 13.81 1.36 13.54
CA THR A 315 13.15 0.60 12.49
C THR A 315 12.41 -0.59 13.11
N VAL A 316 11.17 -0.79 12.72
CA VAL A 316 10.40 -2.00 13.04
C VAL A 316 10.37 -2.93 11.84
N VAL A 317 10.45 -4.24 12.10
CA VAL A 317 10.44 -5.26 11.06
C VAL A 317 9.23 -6.15 11.29
N TYR A 318 8.35 -6.23 10.31
CA TYR A 318 7.17 -7.08 10.34
C TYR A 318 7.39 -8.36 9.53
N GLY A 319 6.96 -9.49 10.07
CA GLY A 319 7.10 -10.80 9.45
C GLY A 319 5.82 -11.62 9.49
N ILE A 320 5.96 -12.93 9.35
CA ILE A 320 4.84 -13.88 9.42
C ILE A 320 4.17 -13.84 10.81
N LYS A 321 4.94 -13.70 11.89
CA LYS A 321 4.43 -13.65 13.27
C LYS A 321 3.45 -12.51 13.49
N GLU A 322 3.66 -11.39 12.84
CA GLU A 322 2.79 -10.21 12.87
C GLU A 322 1.66 -10.30 11.84
N ASN A 323 1.53 -11.43 11.13
CA ASN A 323 0.61 -11.59 10.01
C ASN A 323 0.79 -10.48 8.94
N ALA A 324 2.04 -10.11 8.71
CA ALA A 324 2.38 -9.01 7.80
C ALA A 324 2.96 -9.49 6.46
N VAL A 325 3.41 -10.72 6.38
CA VAL A 325 3.80 -11.38 5.13
C VAL A 325 3.29 -12.83 5.13
N GLY A 326 3.13 -13.41 3.94
CA GLY A 326 2.63 -14.79 3.77
C GLY A 326 2.12 -15.02 2.35
N ILE A 327 1.16 -15.92 2.19
CA ILE A 327 0.48 -16.20 0.91
C ILE A 327 -0.97 -15.72 0.93
N ALA A 328 -1.54 -15.49 -0.26
CA ALA A 328 -2.92 -15.02 -0.39
C ALA A 328 -3.95 -16.03 0.10
N PRO A 329 -5.04 -15.60 0.77
CA PRO A 329 -6.12 -16.49 1.20
C PRO A 329 -6.78 -17.25 0.04
N THR A 330 -6.80 -16.66 -1.16
CA THR A 330 -7.38 -17.28 -2.36
C THR A 330 -6.50 -18.37 -2.99
N SER A 331 -5.28 -18.61 -2.48
CA SER A 331 -4.38 -19.66 -2.99
C SER A 331 -5.04 -21.04 -3.13
N SER A 332 -5.98 -21.35 -2.23
CA SER A 332 -6.74 -22.62 -2.26
C SER A 332 -7.62 -22.82 -3.49
N LYS A 333 -7.82 -21.79 -4.32
CA LYS A 333 -8.56 -21.92 -5.58
C LYS A 333 -7.74 -22.64 -6.66
N ASN A 334 -6.43 -22.37 -6.71
CA ASN A 334 -5.56 -22.77 -7.80
C ASN A 334 -4.39 -23.68 -7.36
N VAL A 335 -4.05 -23.68 -6.06
CA VAL A 335 -2.99 -24.54 -5.51
C VAL A 335 -3.62 -25.77 -4.87
N PRO A 336 -3.18 -26.99 -5.23
CA PRO A 336 -3.63 -28.25 -4.62
C PRO A 336 -3.44 -28.27 -3.10
N LYS A 337 -4.38 -28.91 -2.42
CA LYS A 337 -4.39 -28.95 -0.95
C LYS A 337 -3.12 -29.55 -0.33
N ASP A 338 -2.58 -30.60 -0.91
CA ASP A 338 -1.35 -31.24 -0.42
C ASP A 338 -0.12 -30.33 -0.50
N ILE A 339 -0.07 -29.45 -1.51
CA ILE A 339 0.98 -28.42 -1.63
C ILE A 339 0.78 -27.33 -0.58
N LEU A 340 -0.47 -26.91 -0.33
CA LEU A 340 -0.78 -25.92 0.72
C LEU A 340 -0.52 -26.48 2.12
N ASP A 341 -0.86 -27.75 2.38
CA ASP A 341 -0.56 -28.39 3.66
C ASP A 341 0.96 -28.42 3.93
N ALA A 342 1.76 -28.74 2.91
CA ALA A 342 3.22 -28.73 3.01
C ALA A 342 3.81 -27.31 3.12
N GLU A 343 3.19 -26.33 2.44
CA GLU A 343 3.56 -24.91 2.57
C GLU A 343 3.32 -24.40 3.99
N ALA A 344 2.19 -24.72 4.62
CA ALA A 344 1.88 -24.35 5.99
C ALA A 344 2.88 -24.94 7.02
N GLU A 345 3.43 -26.16 6.75
CA GLU A 345 4.51 -26.71 7.56
C GLU A 345 5.80 -25.90 7.40
N ILE A 346 6.09 -25.41 6.19
CA ILE A 346 7.26 -24.57 5.89
C ILE A 346 7.10 -23.20 6.58
N GLU A 347 5.91 -22.60 6.50
CA GLU A 347 5.59 -21.36 7.21
C GLU A 347 5.87 -21.51 8.71
N THR A 348 5.42 -22.62 9.31
CA THR A 348 5.71 -22.94 10.73
C THR A 348 7.22 -23.01 10.99
N LYS A 349 8.01 -23.63 10.10
CA LYS A 349 9.47 -23.72 10.24
C LYS A 349 10.16 -22.38 10.12
N LEU A 350 9.68 -21.49 9.23
CA LEU A 350 10.17 -20.11 9.12
C LEU A 350 9.89 -19.33 10.42
N VAL A 351 8.66 -19.43 10.93
CA VAL A 351 8.25 -18.78 12.20
C VAL A 351 9.11 -19.24 13.37
N ASN A 352 9.44 -20.53 13.44
CA ASN A 352 10.25 -21.11 14.51
C ASN A 352 11.77 -20.92 14.31
N GLY A 353 12.20 -20.43 13.15
CA GLY A 353 13.60 -20.26 12.81
C GLY A 353 14.34 -21.56 12.46
N GLU A 354 13.59 -22.63 12.16
CA GLU A 354 14.15 -23.92 11.67
C GLU A 354 14.61 -23.79 10.21
N ILE A 355 13.94 -22.91 9.44
CA ILE A 355 14.36 -22.44 8.12
C ILE A 355 14.59 -20.93 8.25
N SER A 356 15.67 -20.44 7.66
CA SER A 356 15.93 -19.02 7.48
C SER A 356 15.89 -18.72 5.98
N ALA A 357 14.88 -18.01 5.53
CA ALA A 357 14.82 -17.54 4.15
C ALA A 357 15.93 -16.50 3.93
N PRO A 358 16.69 -16.59 2.82
CA PRO A 358 17.76 -15.63 2.54
C PRO A 358 17.19 -14.28 2.09
N GLY A 359 17.59 -13.19 2.74
CA GLY A 359 17.20 -11.81 2.42
C GLY A 359 18.17 -11.08 1.50
N ASN A 360 19.30 -11.71 1.13
CA ASN A 360 20.30 -11.14 0.23
C ASN A 360 21.05 -12.22 -0.53
N TYR A 361 21.79 -11.81 -1.57
CA TYR A 361 22.48 -12.76 -2.47
C TYR A 361 23.55 -13.61 -1.77
N LYS A 362 24.24 -13.08 -0.76
CA LYS A 362 25.26 -13.84 -0.02
C LYS A 362 24.62 -14.96 0.81
N GLU A 363 23.51 -14.67 1.44
CA GLU A 363 22.72 -15.67 2.17
C GLU A 363 22.13 -16.70 1.21
N LEU A 364 21.62 -16.25 0.04
CA LEU A 364 21.09 -17.11 -1.01
C LEU A 364 22.15 -18.11 -1.50
N ASP A 365 23.37 -17.66 -1.80
CA ASP A 365 24.45 -18.53 -2.23
C ASP A 365 24.79 -19.60 -1.18
N THR A 366 24.76 -19.22 0.10
CA THR A 366 24.96 -20.14 1.23
C THR A 366 23.83 -21.17 1.30
N PHE A 367 22.58 -20.72 1.19
CA PHE A 367 21.41 -21.58 1.23
C PHE A 367 21.39 -22.60 0.07
N LEU A 368 21.61 -22.15 -1.17
CA LEU A 368 21.65 -23.00 -2.35
C LEU A 368 22.78 -24.03 -2.29
N SER A 369 23.92 -23.67 -1.70
CA SER A 369 25.03 -24.60 -1.48
C SER A 369 24.71 -25.69 -0.45
N SER A 370 23.78 -25.42 0.49
CA SER A 370 23.35 -26.39 1.51
C SER A 370 22.36 -27.43 0.97
N ILE A 371 21.51 -27.05 -0.02
CA ILE A 371 20.53 -27.94 -0.64
C ILE A 371 21.19 -28.96 -1.60
N LYS A 372 22.30 -28.57 -2.26
CA LYS A 372 23.00 -29.41 -3.23
C LYS A 372 23.81 -30.52 -2.63
N LYS A 373 23.81 -30.62 -1.31
CA LYS A 373 24.52 -31.72 -0.55
C LYS A 373 23.53 -32.81 -0.17
#